data_75be3b10b05c28818a9bf85c3ae4fe2c
#
_entry.id   75be3b10b05c28818a9bf85c3ae4fe2c
#
_cell.length_a   1.000
_cell.length_b   1.000
_cell.length_c   1.000
_cell.angle_alpha   90.00
_cell.angle_beta   90.00
_cell.angle_gamma   90.00
#
_symmetry.space_group_name_H-M   'P 1'
#
loop_
_entity.id
_entity.type
_entity.pdbx_description
1 polymer ?
#
loop_
_entity_poly.entity_id
_entity_poly.type
_entity_poly.pdbx_seq_one_letter_code
_entity_poly.pdbx_strand_id
1 'polypeptide(L)'
;MNTLTGCLVLLLIFALLVYAWPLLLVLAVIAIIYQIYAALYFKSEKFNTIKEKIQTHIHDCNDLNDHIENLKSTALVVNRADYGEAVYHDNSRWNVKRDALKKQVYAPYIYECSRTVCDNARKEPFKYICKYFGIKADEETLGKFEAALNDFSAAEDGKVALKAERTAILESISSDIPWAIKKFSQKKLEKNLGFEEVDFSTLYFPKYEFKYTSAGGNTGTTYDVVMDIDNLNRFVIYLSEKIKFSKTVAGQRALMTSKLRQHIKERDHFTCKYCGASTEAEPHLLLEIDHIVPVSKGGLTTEENLQTLCWRCNRSKSNKTTNVQVRT
;
A
#
# COMPACT_ATOMS: atom_id res chain seq x y z
N MET A 1 45.14 15.58 -51.06
CA MET A 1 44.61 14.21 -50.75
C MET A 1 44.25 13.64 -52.13
N ASN A 2 45.04 12.69 -52.64
CA ASN A 2 45.08 12.33 -54.05
C ASN A 2 43.75 11.71 -54.53
N THR A 3 43.25 12.14 -55.66
CA THR A 3 42.09 11.61 -56.40
C THR A 3 42.16 10.08 -56.59
N LEU A 4 43.39 9.50 -56.66
CA LEU A 4 43.59 8.06 -56.72
C LEU A 4 43.15 7.30 -55.44
N THR A 5 43.44 7.86 -54.31
CA THR A 5 43.00 7.26 -53.01
C THR A 5 41.49 7.32 -52.82
N GLY A 6 40.82 8.37 -53.29
CA GLY A 6 39.37 8.48 -53.29
C GLY A 6 38.67 7.45 -54.19
N CYS A 7 39.21 7.22 -55.40
CA CYS A 7 38.69 6.19 -56.30
C CYS A 7 38.87 4.77 -55.71
N LEU A 8 40.01 4.50 -55.08
CA LEU A 8 40.28 3.19 -54.49
C LEU A 8 39.35 2.89 -53.35
N VAL A 9 39.03 3.89 -52.50
CA VAL A 9 38.05 3.78 -51.37
C VAL A 9 36.64 3.56 -51.92
N LEU A 10 36.23 4.26 -53.00
CA LEU A 10 34.92 4.06 -53.62
C LEU A 10 34.79 2.66 -54.25
N LEU A 11 35.84 2.15 -54.90
CA LEU A 11 35.87 0.79 -55.44
C LEU A 11 35.81 -0.27 -54.35
N LEU A 12 36.50 -0.08 -53.24
CA LEU A 12 36.39 -0.96 -52.05
C LEU A 12 35.00 -0.95 -51.43
N ILE A 13 34.38 0.22 -51.31
CA ILE A 13 32.99 0.34 -50.79
C ILE A 13 32.01 -0.34 -51.76
N PHE A 14 32.19 -0.16 -53.09
CA PHE A 14 31.36 -0.80 -54.09
C PHE A 14 31.52 -2.33 -54.09
N ALA A 15 32.75 -2.83 -54.01
CA ALA A 15 33.03 -4.25 -53.89
C ALA A 15 32.40 -4.83 -52.58
N LEU A 16 32.57 -4.14 -51.45
CA LEU A 16 31.93 -4.51 -50.17
C LEU A 16 30.39 -4.56 -50.27
N LEU A 17 29.78 -3.58 -50.95
CA LEU A 17 28.33 -3.57 -51.17
C LEU A 17 27.88 -4.73 -52.07
N VAL A 18 28.59 -5.03 -53.14
CA VAL A 18 28.26 -6.14 -54.05
C VAL A 18 28.38 -7.51 -53.34
N TYR A 19 29.44 -7.71 -52.53
CA TYR A 19 29.62 -8.96 -51.80
C TYR A 19 28.73 -9.06 -50.55
N ALA A 20 28.38 -7.95 -49.90
CA ALA A 20 27.50 -7.93 -48.75
C ALA A 20 25.99 -8.04 -49.12
N TRP A 21 25.61 -7.72 -50.38
CA TRP A 21 24.23 -7.73 -50.83
C TRP A 21 23.49 -9.06 -50.62
N PRO A 22 24.07 -10.23 -50.96
CA PRO A 22 23.39 -11.51 -50.69
C PRO A 22 23.21 -11.78 -49.20
N LEU A 23 24.18 -11.39 -48.36
CA LEU A 23 24.10 -11.52 -46.91
C LEU A 23 22.98 -10.61 -46.33
N LEU A 24 22.89 -9.38 -46.82
CA LEU A 24 21.84 -8.45 -46.42
C LEU A 24 20.45 -8.95 -46.80
N LEU A 25 20.29 -9.58 -47.97
CA LEU A 25 19.05 -10.21 -48.38
C LEU A 25 18.68 -11.37 -47.46
N VAL A 26 19.61 -12.24 -47.11
CA VAL A 26 19.35 -13.33 -46.17
C VAL A 26 18.95 -12.79 -44.80
N LEU A 27 19.63 -11.75 -44.30
CA LEU A 27 19.27 -11.11 -43.04
C LEU A 27 17.89 -10.45 -43.10
N ALA A 28 17.56 -9.81 -44.23
CA ALA A 28 16.22 -9.23 -44.42
C ALA A 28 15.11 -10.30 -44.42
N VAL A 29 15.34 -11.44 -45.09
CA VAL A 29 14.40 -12.58 -45.07
C VAL A 29 14.24 -13.14 -43.66
N ILE A 30 15.34 -13.33 -42.93
CA ILE A 30 15.30 -13.77 -41.52
C ILE A 30 14.52 -12.78 -40.66
N ALA A 31 14.74 -11.48 -40.84
CA ALA A 31 14.01 -10.43 -40.11
C ALA A 31 12.51 -10.46 -40.42
N ILE A 32 12.12 -10.66 -41.70
CA ILE A 32 10.70 -10.80 -42.08
C ILE A 32 10.07 -12.05 -41.44
N ILE A 33 10.76 -13.20 -41.55
CA ILE A 33 10.26 -14.45 -40.90
C ILE A 33 10.11 -14.25 -39.38
N TYR A 34 11.08 -13.59 -38.76
CA TYR A 34 11.00 -13.28 -37.35
C TYR A 34 9.83 -12.35 -37.02
N GLN A 35 9.55 -11.32 -37.82
CA GLN A 35 8.42 -10.42 -37.63
C GLN A 35 7.06 -11.16 -37.71
N ILE A 36 6.96 -12.07 -38.71
CA ILE A 36 5.74 -12.93 -38.86
C ILE A 36 5.61 -13.85 -37.65
N TYR A 37 6.70 -14.52 -37.25
CA TYR A 37 6.72 -15.38 -36.06
C TYR A 37 6.30 -14.62 -34.82
N ALA A 38 6.87 -13.44 -34.56
CA ALA A 38 6.52 -12.61 -33.42
C ALA A 38 5.04 -12.16 -33.45
N ALA A 39 4.53 -11.80 -34.63
CA ALA A 39 3.14 -11.41 -34.80
C ALA A 39 2.16 -12.56 -34.51
N LEU A 40 2.50 -13.77 -34.93
CA LEU A 40 1.72 -14.98 -34.64
C LEU A 40 1.80 -15.36 -33.15
N TYR A 41 3.00 -15.26 -32.56
CA TYR A 41 3.17 -15.51 -31.12
C TYR A 41 2.30 -14.61 -30.26
N PHE A 42 2.30 -13.29 -30.52
CA PHE A 42 1.47 -12.32 -29.76
C PHE A 42 -0.05 -12.49 -29.97
N LYS A 43 -0.48 -13.28 -30.94
CA LYS A 43 -1.87 -13.65 -31.16
C LYS A 43 -2.21 -15.06 -30.68
N SER A 44 -1.21 -15.81 -30.19
CA SER A 44 -1.42 -17.20 -29.78
C SER A 44 -2.22 -17.30 -28.50
N GLU A 45 -2.96 -18.38 -28.34
CA GLU A 45 -3.72 -18.72 -27.12
C GLU A 45 -2.78 -18.73 -25.89
N LYS A 46 -1.60 -19.32 -26.04
CA LYS A 46 -0.57 -19.36 -24.99
C LYS A 46 -0.20 -17.95 -24.48
N PHE A 47 -0.01 -17.00 -25.39
CA PHE A 47 0.30 -15.62 -25.01
C PHE A 47 -0.91 -14.93 -24.35
N ASN A 48 -2.12 -15.21 -24.83
CA ASN A 48 -3.35 -14.65 -24.25
C ASN A 48 -3.57 -15.15 -22.82
N THR A 49 -3.34 -16.44 -22.56
CA THR A 49 -3.41 -16.98 -21.19
C THR A 49 -2.43 -16.30 -20.22
N ILE A 50 -1.20 -16.03 -20.69
CA ILE A 50 -0.22 -15.26 -19.91
C ILE A 50 -0.75 -13.84 -19.63
N LYS A 51 -1.31 -13.20 -20.66
CA LYS A 51 -1.85 -11.85 -20.55
C LYS A 51 -3.04 -11.80 -19.58
N GLU A 52 -3.93 -12.76 -19.61
CA GLU A 52 -5.06 -12.87 -18.68
C GLU A 52 -4.60 -12.99 -17.22
N LYS A 53 -3.61 -13.85 -16.93
CA LYS A 53 -3.03 -13.95 -15.59
C LYS A 53 -2.49 -12.61 -15.09
N ILE A 54 -1.78 -11.87 -15.94
CA ILE A 54 -1.25 -10.54 -15.59
C ILE A 54 -2.38 -9.54 -15.38
N GLN A 55 -3.41 -9.56 -16.22
CA GLN A 55 -4.55 -8.65 -16.08
C GLN A 55 -5.32 -8.91 -14.78
N THR A 56 -5.50 -10.18 -14.40
CA THR A 56 -6.10 -10.54 -13.12
C THR A 56 -5.28 -9.97 -11.96
N HIS A 57 -3.97 -10.19 -11.97
CA HIS A 57 -3.08 -9.67 -10.93
C HIS A 57 -3.11 -8.13 -10.84
N ILE A 58 -3.14 -7.43 -11.99
CA ILE A 58 -3.26 -5.96 -12.02
C ILE A 58 -4.61 -5.51 -11.44
N HIS A 59 -5.69 -6.22 -11.74
CA HIS A 59 -7.01 -5.94 -11.17
C HIS A 59 -6.98 -6.08 -9.64
N ASP A 60 -6.41 -7.16 -9.12
CA ASP A 60 -6.28 -7.41 -7.70
C ASP A 60 -5.43 -6.34 -6.99
N CYS A 61 -4.34 -5.89 -7.65
CA CYS A 61 -3.53 -4.77 -7.17
C CYS A 61 -4.33 -3.45 -7.12
N ASN A 62 -5.15 -3.18 -8.13
CA ASN A 62 -6.00 -1.99 -8.17
C ASN A 62 -7.07 -2.04 -7.08
N ASP A 63 -7.73 -3.18 -6.89
CA ASP A 63 -8.72 -3.37 -5.83
C ASP A 63 -8.12 -3.14 -4.44
N LEU A 64 -6.89 -3.62 -4.21
CA LEU A 64 -6.18 -3.35 -2.97
C LEU A 64 -5.83 -1.86 -2.82
N ASN A 65 -5.38 -1.20 -3.89
CA ASN A 65 -5.09 0.23 -3.86
C ASN A 65 -6.36 1.05 -3.55
N ASP A 66 -7.48 0.73 -4.18
CA ASP A 66 -8.76 1.40 -3.92
C ASP A 66 -9.20 1.19 -2.46
N HIS A 67 -8.97 -0.01 -1.92
CA HIS A 67 -9.23 -0.26 -0.50
C HIS A 67 -8.33 0.58 0.40
N ILE A 68 -7.03 0.65 0.12
CA ILE A 68 -6.07 1.50 0.85
C ILE A 68 -6.46 2.98 0.80
N GLU A 69 -6.86 3.51 -0.36
CA GLU A 69 -7.34 4.89 -0.48
C GLU A 69 -8.62 5.12 0.35
N ASN A 70 -9.53 4.17 0.39
CA ASN A 70 -10.70 4.24 1.25
C ASN A 70 -10.33 4.24 2.74
N LEU A 71 -9.31 3.48 3.14
CA LEU A 71 -8.80 3.48 4.51
C LEU A 71 -8.24 4.85 4.91
N LYS A 72 -7.53 5.53 4.02
CA LYS A 72 -7.02 6.91 4.28
C LYS A 72 -8.16 7.87 4.63
N SER A 73 -9.31 7.74 3.98
CA SER A 73 -10.46 8.63 4.19
C SER A 73 -11.23 8.35 5.47
N THR A 74 -11.17 7.10 5.97
CA THR A 74 -12.04 6.63 7.06
C THR A 74 -11.31 6.49 8.40
N ALA A 75 -10.00 6.23 8.36
CA ALA A 75 -9.36 5.51 9.44
C ALA A 75 -9.12 6.31 10.71
N LEU A 76 -8.81 7.60 10.69
CA LEU A 76 -8.30 8.23 11.91
C LEU A 76 -8.77 9.67 12.12
N VAL A 77 -9.75 10.13 11.37
CA VAL A 77 -10.37 11.44 11.61
C VAL A 77 -11.32 11.33 12.79
N VAL A 78 -10.75 11.35 13.98
CA VAL A 78 -11.54 11.31 15.22
C VAL A 78 -12.31 12.60 15.44
N ASN A 79 -11.76 13.71 15.01
CA ASN A 79 -12.44 14.98 14.84
C ASN A 79 -11.73 15.73 13.70
N ARG A 80 -12.42 15.98 12.60
CA ARG A 80 -12.11 17.16 11.81
C ARG A 80 -12.55 18.36 12.67
N ALA A 81 -11.74 18.73 13.63
CA ALA A 81 -11.77 20.10 14.07
C ALA A 81 -11.36 20.87 12.81
N ASP A 82 -12.31 21.54 12.22
CA ASP A 82 -12.02 22.55 11.23
C ASP A 82 -11.32 23.66 12.01
N TYR A 83 -9.99 23.60 12.00
CA TYR A 83 -9.17 24.65 12.63
C TYR A 83 -9.19 25.93 11.82
N GLY A 84 -10.07 25.99 10.80
CA GLY A 84 -10.16 27.12 9.89
C GLY A 84 -8.88 27.30 9.07
N GLU A 85 -8.89 28.30 8.22
CA GLU A 85 -7.65 28.80 7.60
C GLU A 85 -6.74 29.32 8.73
N ALA A 86 -5.52 28.81 8.81
CA ALA A 86 -4.56 29.25 9.80
C ALA A 86 -4.36 30.77 9.67
N VAL A 87 -4.85 31.49 10.66
CA VAL A 87 -4.56 32.94 10.75
C VAL A 87 -3.11 33.08 11.22
N TYR A 88 -2.22 33.32 10.27
CA TYR A 88 -0.82 33.54 10.55
C TYR A 88 -0.63 34.92 11.14
N HIS A 89 -0.33 35.01 12.43
CA HIS A 89 0.17 36.25 13.05
C HIS A 89 1.69 36.29 12.90
N ASP A 90 2.19 37.05 11.94
CA ASP A 90 3.61 37.37 11.83
C ASP A 90 4.03 38.34 12.92
N ASN A 91 4.50 37.82 14.04
CA ASN A 91 5.10 38.63 15.13
C ASN A 91 6.58 38.89 14.90
N SER A 92 7.12 38.64 13.70
CA SER A 92 8.53 38.92 13.41
C SER A 92 8.79 40.41 13.41
N ARG A 93 9.76 40.86 14.18
CA ARG A 93 10.26 42.25 14.16
C ARG A 93 11.03 42.59 12.87
N TRP A 94 11.25 41.63 12.01
CA TRP A 94 12.00 41.72 10.77
C TRP A 94 11.00 41.68 9.60
N ASN A 95 10.91 42.73 8.82
CA ASN A 95 10.00 42.88 7.66
C ASN A 95 10.29 41.93 6.49
N VAL A 96 10.49 40.67 6.74
CA VAL A 96 10.61 39.64 5.70
C VAL A 96 9.21 39.14 5.37
N LYS A 97 8.63 39.61 4.28
CA LYS A 97 7.35 39.09 3.76
C LYS A 97 7.50 37.60 3.41
N ARG A 98 6.80 36.75 4.13
CA ARG A 98 6.79 35.30 3.92
C ARG A 98 5.54 34.87 3.17
N ASP A 99 5.44 35.22 1.90
CA ASP A 99 4.29 34.85 1.07
C ASP A 99 4.18 33.32 0.86
N ALA A 100 5.29 32.61 1.01
CA ALA A 100 5.31 31.13 0.91
C ALA A 100 4.60 30.43 2.07
N LEU A 101 4.57 31.04 3.28
CA LEU A 101 3.89 30.45 4.44
C LEU A 101 2.39 30.72 4.45
N LYS A 102 1.91 31.76 3.76
CA LYS A 102 0.49 32.08 3.64
C LYS A 102 -0.32 31.06 2.83
N LYS A 103 0.34 30.19 2.08
CA LYS A 103 -0.29 29.17 1.21
C LYS A 103 -0.21 27.75 1.77
N GLN A 104 0.29 27.54 2.99
CA GLN A 104 0.28 26.21 3.58
C GLN A 104 -1.15 25.86 4.00
N VAL A 105 -1.79 25.01 3.20
CA VAL A 105 -3.01 24.31 3.62
C VAL A 105 -2.62 23.41 4.78
N TYR A 106 -3.18 23.64 5.97
CA TYR A 106 -2.97 22.77 7.12
C TYR A 106 -3.56 21.40 6.80
N ALA A 107 -2.69 20.40 6.70
CA ALA A 107 -3.17 19.05 6.77
C ALA A 107 -3.67 18.77 8.21
N PRO A 108 -4.77 18.05 8.40
CA PRO A 108 -5.37 17.83 9.72
C PRO A 108 -4.47 17.16 10.76
N TYR A 109 -3.31 16.70 10.33
CA TYR A 109 -2.32 15.98 11.15
C TYR A 109 -1.05 16.80 11.44
N ILE A 110 -1.00 18.08 11.07
CA ILE A 110 0.13 18.97 11.38
C ILE A 110 -0.31 19.92 12.48
N TYR A 111 0.46 19.97 13.56
CA TYR A 111 0.25 20.91 14.67
C TYR A 111 1.45 21.85 14.82
N GLU A 112 1.24 23.15 14.59
CA GLU A 112 2.28 24.16 14.86
C GLU A 112 2.36 24.44 16.35
N CYS A 113 3.56 24.32 16.89
CA CYS A 113 3.77 24.39 18.32
C CYS A 113 5.11 25.08 18.70
N SER A 114 5.33 25.28 19.98
CA SER A 114 6.63 25.75 20.47
C SER A 114 7.68 24.62 20.39
N ARG A 115 8.96 25.02 20.36
CA ARG A 115 10.09 24.07 20.37
C ARG A 115 9.99 23.09 21.53
N THR A 116 9.64 23.56 22.72
CA THR A 116 9.46 22.73 23.91
C THR A 116 8.40 21.66 23.71
N VAL A 117 7.31 21.96 22.99
CA VAL A 117 6.26 20.97 22.67
C VAL A 117 6.79 19.91 21.72
N CYS A 118 7.54 20.29 20.67
CA CYS A 118 8.22 19.33 19.78
C CYS A 118 9.16 18.40 20.55
N ASP A 119 9.99 18.94 21.44
CA ASP A 119 10.95 18.18 22.24
C ASP A 119 10.24 17.20 23.21
N ASN A 120 9.16 17.63 23.81
CA ASN A 120 8.35 16.81 24.71
C ASN A 120 7.52 15.75 23.95
N ALA A 121 6.99 16.10 22.77
CA ALA A 121 6.29 15.14 21.91
C ALA A 121 7.22 13.98 21.50
N ARG A 122 8.51 14.25 21.28
CA ARG A 122 9.51 13.21 21.00
C ARG A 122 9.72 12.23 22.17
N LYS A 123 9.56 12.70 23.41
CA LYS A 123 9.69 11.85 24.62
C LYS A 123 8.42 11.05 24.92
N GLU A 124 7.25 11.69 24.75
CA GLU A 124 5.93 11.10 25.07
C GLU A 124 4.95 11.27 23.90
N PRO A 125 5.21 10.62 22.73
CA PRO A 125 4.49 10.92 21.51
C PRO A 125 2.97 10.76 21.64
N PHE A 126 2.49 9.67 22.19
CA PHE A 126 1.06 9.36 22.26
C PHE A 126 0.29 10.31 23.19
N LYS A 127 0.92 10.75 24.28
CA LYS A 127 0.35 11.76 25.18
C LYS A 127 0.16 13.09 24.46
N TYR A 128 1.14 13.49 23.66
CA TYR A 128 1.11 14.74 22.93
C TYR A 128 0.18 14.67 21.72
N ILE A 129 0.09 13.52 21.04
CA ILE A 129 -0.91 13.26 19.99
C ILE A 129 -2.31 13.42 20.56
N CYS A 130 -2.64 12.75 21.68
CA CYS A 130 -3.95 12.91 22.30
C CYS A 130 -4.26 14.37 22.67
N LYS A 131 -3.28 15.07 23.25
CA LYS A 131 -3.46 16.43 23.74
C LYS A 131 -3.67 17.46 22.63
N TYR A 132 -2.89 17.38 21.56
CA TYR A 132 -2.83 18.42 20.54
C TYR A 132 -3.66 18.14 19.29
N PHE A 133 -4.00 16.88 19.03
CA PHE A 133 -4.89 16.50 17.95
C PHE A 133 -6.30 16.15 18.42
N GLY A 134 -6.63 16.47 19.68
CA GLY A 134 -7.97 16.32 20.23
C GLY A 134 -8.47 14.89 20.37
N ILE A 135 -7.54 13.92 20.43
CA ILE A 135 -7.88 12.50 20.55
C ILE A 135 -8.21 12.20 22.01
N LYS A 136 -9.48 11.90 22.27
CA LYS A 136 -9.94 11.53 23.61
C LYS A 136 -9.64 10.05 23.90
N ALA A 137 -9.21 9.77 25.12
CA ALA A 137 -9.05 8.39 25.59
C ALA A 137 -10.39 7.84 26.08
N ASP A 138 -11.29 7.54 25.14
CA ASP A 138 -12.58 6.94 25.40
C ASP A 138 -12.79 5.66 24.56
N GLU A 139 -13.85 4.91 24.87
CA GLU A 139 -14.15 3.63 24.24
C GLU A 139 -14.41 3.76 22.72
N GLU A 140 -15.04 4.86 22.31
CA GLU A 140 -15.33 5.11 20.89
C GLU A 140 -14.04 5.31 20.10
N THR A 141 -13.15 6.15 20.63
CA THR A 141 -11.85 6.43 20.02
C THR A 141 -10.98 5.18 19.98
N LEU A 142 -10.91 4.42 21.07
CA LEU A 142 -10.18 3.16 21.11
C LEU A 142 -10.70 2.19 20.04
N GLY A 143 -12.02 2.05 19.89
CA GLY A 143 -12.60 1.20 18.87
C GLY A 143 -12.26 1.63 17.43
N LYS A 144 -12.14 2.94 17.17
CA LYS A 144 -11.73 3.46 15.87
C LYS A 144 -10.28 3.12 15.55
N PHE A 145 -9.37 3.28 16.51
CA PHE A 145 -7.95 2.93 16.30
C PHE A 145 -7.72 1.43 16.20
N GLU A 146 -8.50 0.63 16.91
CA GLU A 146 -8.45 -0.82 16.78
C GLU A 146 -8.94 -1.28 15.40
N ALA A 147 -10.06 -0.72 14.91
CA ALA A 147 -10.54 -1.01 13.57
C ALA A 147 -9.49 -0.61 12.52
N ALA A 148 -8.90 0.59 12.64
CA ALA A 148 -7.83 1.03 11.75
C ALA A 148 -6.62 0.08 11.78
N LEU A 149 -6.19 -0.38 12.96
CA LEU A 149 -5.11 -1.34 13.09
C LEU A 149 -5.43 -2.66 12.37
N ASN A 150 -6.66 -3.15 12.50
CA ASN A 150 -7.11 -4.36 11.82
C ASN A 150 -7.08 -4.18 10.29
N ASP A 151 -7.63 -3.09 9.80
CA ASP A 151 -7.70 -2.76 8.39
C ASP A 151 -6.29 -2.61 7.77
N PHE A 152 -5.39 -1.89 8.45
CA PHE A 152 -4.01 -1.73 7.97
C PHE A 152 -3.20 -3.02 8.02
N SER A 153 -3.41 -3.86 9.05
CA SER A 153 -2.77 -5.18 9.11
C SER A 153 -3.21 -6.05 7.94
N ALA A 154 -4.50 -6.08 7.63
CA ALA A 154 -5.00 -6.84 6.49
C ALA A 154 -4.45 -6.31 5.15
N ALA A 155 -4.36 -4.98 4.98
CA ALA A 155 -3.78 -4.38 3.79
C ALA A 155 -2.28 -4.70 3.62
N GLU A 156 -1.49 -4.72 4.71
CA GLU A 156 -0.08 -5.13 4.65
C GLU A 156 0.08 -6.61 4.27
N ASP A 157 -0.74 -7.49 4.83
CA ASP A 157 -0.76 -8.91 4.45
C ASP A 157 -1.08 -9.07 2.95
N GLY A 158 -2.07 -8.33 2.45
CA GLY A 158 -2.44 -8.32 1.03
C GLY A 158 -1.29 -7.85 0.13
N LYS A 159 -0.57 -6.80 0.51
CA LYS A 159 0.62 -6.31 -0.22
C LYS A 159 1.73 -7.37 -0.30
N VAL A 160 1.97 -8.09 0.80
CA VAL A 160 2.97 -9.17 0.82
C VAL A 160 2.54 -10.30 -0.12
N ALA A 161 1.27 -10.70 -0.07
CA ALA A 161 0.72 -11.74 -0.94
C ALA A 161 0.82 -11.37 -2.43
N LEU A 162 0.42 -10.14 -2.80
CA LEU A 162 0.51 -9.66 -4.19
C LEU A 162 1.96 -9.59 -4.70
N LYS A 163 2.93 -9.20 -3.86
CA LYS A 163 4.35 -9.23 -4.23
C LYS A 163 4.84 -10.65 -4.49
N ALA A 164 4.43 -11.60 -3.66
CA ALA A 164 4.78 -13.02 -3.84
C ALA A 164 4.16 -13.57 -5.12
N GLU A 165 2.88 -13.28 -5.37
CA GLU A 165 2.17 -13.67 -6.60
C GLU A 165 2.85 -13.09 -7.85
N ARG A 166 3.21 -11.79 -7.82
CA ARG A 166 3.96 -11.16 -8.91
C ARG A 166 5.24 -11.92 -9.23
N THR A 167 5.99 -12.30 -8.21
CA THR A 167 7.24 -13.06 -8.39
C THR A 167 6.96 -14.42 -9.03
N ALA A 168 5.95 -15.14 -8.55
CA ALA A 168 5.55 -16.44 -9.12
C ALA A 168 5.08 -16.32 -10.57
N ILE A 169 4.31 -15.28 -10.91
CA ILE A 169 3.89 -14.98 -12.29
C ILE A 169 5.12 -14.73 -13.17
N LEU A 170 6.06 -13.89 -12.73
CA LEU A 170 7.27 -13.58 -13.50
C LEU A 170 8.13 -14.82 -13.73
N GLU A 171 8.28 -15.69 -12.74
CA GLU A 171 9.01 -16.95 -12.87
C GLU A 171 8.31 -17.89 -13.85
N SER A 172 6.99 -18.07 -13.75
CA SER A 172 6.22 -18.92 -14.67
C SER A 172 6.28 -18.40 -16.12
N ILE A 173 6.15 -17.08 -16.31
CA ILE A 173 6.22 -16.45 -17.63
C ILE A 173 7.62 -16.60 -18.21
N SER A 174 8.64 -16.53 -17.38
CA SER A 174 10.02 -16.66 -17.85
C SER A 174 10.28 -17.99 -18.56
N SER A 175 9.65 -19.08 -18.15
CA SER A 175 9.78 -20.38 -18.82
C SER A 175 8.96 -20.49 -20.10
N ASP A 176 7.83 -19.78 -20.19
CA ASP A 176 6.83 -19.95 -21.23
C ASP A 176 7.04 -19.06 -22.46
N ILE A 177 7.81 -18.00 -22.31
CA ILE A 177 8.11 -17.08 -23.42
C ILE A 177 9.34 -17.57 -24.21
N PRO A 178 9.24 -17.75 -25.54
CA PRO A 178 10.36 -18.14 -26.38
C PRO A 178 11.54 -17.19 -26.25
N TRP A 179 12.74 -17.74 -26.18
CA TRP A 179 14.00 -16.98 -26.07
C TRP A 179 14.13 -15.87 -27.11
N ALA A 180 13.75 -16.16 -28.38
CA ALA A 180 13.84 -15.18 -29.46
C ALA A 180 12.95 -13.94 -29.19
N ILE A 181 11.75 -14.14 -28.63
CA ILE A 181 10.84 -13.04 -28.26
C ILE A 181 11.42 -12.21 -27.13
N LYS A 182 11.97 -12.86 -26.10
CA LYS A 182 12.64 -12.16 -24.97
C LYS A 182 13.78 -11.30 -25.46
N LYS A 183 14.64 -11.85 -26.37
CA LYS A 183 15.85 -11.17 -26.81
C LYS A 183 15.59 -10.04 -27.81
N PHE A 184 14.72 -10.26 -28.79
CA PHE A 184 14.55 -9.34 -29.93
C PHE A 184 13.26 -8.51 -29.90
N SER A 185 12.29 -8.84 -29.04
CA SER A 185 11.01 -8.16 -28.94
C SER A 185 10.64 -7.74 -27.52
N GLN A 186 11.62 -7.54 -26.64
CA GLN A 186 11.40 -7.23 -25.22
C GLN A 186 10.46 -6.03 -25.02
N LYS A 187 10.71 -4.89 -25.66
CA LYS A 187 9.85 -3.69 -25.55
C LYS A 187 8.42 -3.94 -26.00
N LYS A 188 8.23 -4.75 -27.05
CA LYS A 188 6.90 -5.13 -27.54
C LYS A 188 6.23 -6.12 -26.60
N LEU A 189 7.01 -7.02 -26.00
CA LEU A 189 6.55 -7.95 -24.98
C LEU A 189 6.02 -7.20 -23.73
N GLU A 190 6.82 -6.32 -23.15
CA GLU A 190 6.45 -5.50 -21.99
C GLU A 190 5.18 -4.69 -22.26
N LYS A 191 5.12 -4.02 -23.43
CA LYS A 191 3.95 -3.25 -23.83
C LYS A 191 2.67 -4.11 -23.99
N ASN A 192 2.78 -5.32 -24.57
CA ASN A 192 1.64 -6.19 -24.81
C ASN A 192 1.19 -6.93 -23.55
N LEU A 193 2.10 -7.20 -22.63
CA LEU A 193 1.76 -7.79 -21.32
C LEU A 193 1.07 -6.78 -20.40
N GLY A 194 1.38 -5.49 -20.55
CA GLY A 194 0.82 -4.45 -19.70
C GLY A 194 1.22 -4.58 -18.23
N PHE A 195 2.37 -5.21 -17.95
CA PHE A 195 2.83 -5.47 -16.60
C PHE A 195 3.49 -4.22 -16.04
N GLU A 196 2.70 -3.37 -15.41
CA GLU A 196 3.19 -2.21 -14.68
C GLU A 196 3.57 -2.61 -13.24
N GLU A 197 4.61 -1.98 -12.71
CA GLU A 197 4.97 -2.15 -11.32
C GLU A 197 4.02 -1.31 -10.48
N VAL A 198 3.15 -1.97 -9.70
CA VAL A 198 2.26 -1.27 -8.79
C VAL A 198 3.10 -0.81 -7.59
N ASP A 199 3.19 0.48 -7.39
CA ASP A 199 3.91 1.08 -6.27
C ASP A 199 3.01 1.15 -5.03
N PHE A 200 3.22 0.20 -4.12
CA PHE A 200 2.61 0.22 -2.79
C PHE A 200 3.42 1.03 -1.76
N SER A 201 4.45 1.77 -2.21
CA SER A 201 5.33 2.53 -1.31
C SER A 201 4.68 3.80 -0.78
N THR A 202 3.60 4.27 -1.39
CA THR A 202 2.86 5.42 -0.89
C THR A 202 2.34 5.11 0.50
N LEU A 203 2.98 5.70 1.47
CA LEU A 203 2.65 5.59 2.87
C LEU A 203 1.19 5.99 3.08
N TYR A 204 0.33 4.99 3.19
CA TYR A 204 -1.08 5.21 3.53
C TYR A 204 -1.29 5.32 5.04
N PHE A 205 -0.25 5.08 5.83
CA PHE A 205 -0.28 5.30 7.27
C PHE A 205 -0.40 6.79 7.59
N PRO A 206 -1.37 7.21 8.39
CA PRO A 206 -1.49 8.59 8.81
C PRO A 206 -0.28 9.02 9.62
N LYS A 207 0.11 10.27 9.44
CA LYS A 207 1.27 10.85 10.11
C LYS A 207 0.82 12.06 10.94
N TYR A 208 1.18 12.08 12.22
CA TYR A 208 1.01 13.23 13.09
C TYR A 208 2.32 14.00 13.16
N GLU A 209 2.30 15.26 12.77
CA GLU A 209 3.49 16.12 12.72
C GLU A 209 3.37 17.27 13.71
N PHE A 210 4.36 17.40 14.59
CA PHE A 210 4.58 18.57 15.42
C PHE A 210 5.63 19.43 14.75
N LYS A 211 5.29 20.67 14.44
CA LYS A 211 6.14 21.61 13.70
C LYS A 211 6.39 22.84 14.52
N TYR A 212 7.65 23.20 14.67
CA TYR A 212 8.09 24.47 15.23
C TYR A 212 8.82 25.26 14.15
N THR A 213 8.45 26.52 14.01
CA THR A 213 9.18 27.49 13.19
C THR A 213 9.45 28.72 14.04
N SER A 214 10.71 29.18 14.10
CA SER A 214 11.07 30.39 14.85
C SER A 214 10.40 31.63 14.23
N ALA A 215 10.14 32.64 15.03
CA ALA A 215 9.52 33.89 14.60
C ALA A 215 10.25 34.55 13.40
N GLY A 216 11.58 34.37 13.30
CA GLY A 216 12.39 34.80 12.16
C GLY A 216 12.41 33.81 10.98
N GLY A 217 11.83 32.59 11.11
CA GLY A 217 11.82 31.54 10.08
C GLY A 217 13.19 30.92 9.78
N ASN A 218 14.22 31.36 10.47
CA ASN A 218 15.58 30.90 10.20
C ASN A 218 15.89 29.52 10.81
N THR A 219 15.11 29.11 11.80
CA THR A 219 15.24 27.80 12.43
C THR A 219 13.87 27.16 12.60
N GLY A 220 13.79 25.90 12.29
CA GLY A 220 12.60 25.08 12.50
C GLY A 220 13.01 23.69 12.98
N THR A 221 12.12 23.03 13.67
CA THR A 221 12.23 21.60 13.97
C THR A 221 10.89 20.94 13.79
N THR A 222 10.91 19.73 13.28
CA THR A 222 9.72 18.88 13.13
C THR A 222 9.93 17.59 13.89
N TYR A 223 8.85 17.05 14.40
CA TYR A 223 8.80 15.71 14.94
C TYR A 223 7.50 15.06 14.46
N ASP A 224 7.64 13.95 13.76
CA ASP A 224 6.52 13.21 13.21
C ASP A 224 6.43 11.80 13.76
N VAL A 225 5.21 11.32 13.89
CA VAL A 225 4.88 9.96 14.27
C VAL A 225 4.03 9.37 13.17
N VAL A 226 4.58 8.41 12.48
CA VAL A 226 3.84 7.62 11.49
C VAL A 226 3.06 6.55 12.25
N MET A 227 1.76 6.48 12.03
CA MET A 227 0.88 5.48 12.66
C MET A 227 0.90 4.18 11.87
N ASP A 228 2.12 3.61 11.72
CA ASP A 228 2.30 2.25 11.23
C ASP A 228 1.71 1.21 12.19
N ILE A 229 1.75 -0.05 11.82
CA ILE A 229 1.16 -1.14 12.60
C ILE A 229 1.73 -1.18 14.03
N ASP A 230 3.04 -0.98 14.18
CA ASP A 230 3.69 -1.01 15.49
C ASP A 230 3.25 0.17 16.35
N ASN A 231 3.24 1.38 15.80
CA ASN A 231 2.79 2.56 16.51
C ASN A 231 1.29 2.55 16.80
N LEU A 232 0.46 2.01 15.88
CA LEU A 232 -0.96 1.80 16.12
C LEU A 232 -1.18 0.82 17.27
N ASN A 233 -0.49 -0.31 17.29
CA ASN A 233 -0.54 -1.25 18.41
C ASN A 233 -0.20 -0.59 19.73
N ARG A 234 0.92 0.13 19.78
CA ARG A 234 1.39 0.84 20.98
C ARG A 234 0.41 1.93 21.39
N PHE A 235 -0.21 2.60 20.44
CA PHE A 235 -1.19 3.65 20.70
C PHE A 235 -2.50 3.08 21.23
N VAL A 236 -2.98 1.96 20.69
CA VAL A 236 -4.14 1.22 21.22
C VAL A 236 -3.90 0.79 22.67
N ILE A 237 -2.71 0.24 22.96
CA ILE A 237 -2.32 -0.11 24.33
C ILE A 237 -2.31 1.14 25.22
N TYR A 238 -1.70 2.25 24.77
CA TYR A 238 -1.67 3.50 25.51
C TYR A 238 -3.07 4.03 25.83
N LEU A 239 -3.98 4.05 24.85
CA LEU A 239 -5.37 4.47 25.06
C LEU A 239 -6.08 3.57 26.07
N SER A 240 -5.88 2.25 25.95
CA SER A 240 -6.49 1.28 26.86
C SER A 240 -6.03 1.43 28.32
N GLU A 241 -4.74 1.69 28.53
CA GLU A 241 -4.18 2.01 29.86
C GLU A 241 -4.80 3.28 30.45
N LYS A 242 -5.08 4.28 29.61
CA LYS A 242 -5.73 5.52 30.04
C LYS A 242 -7.20 5.34 30.42
N ILE A 243 -7.91 4.40 29.81
CA ILE A 243 -9.34 4.16 30.03
C ILE A 243 -9.59 3.37 31.32
N LYS A 244 -8.60 3.03 32.09
CA LYS A 244 -8.70 2.20 33.30
C LYS A 244 -9.44 0.88 33.08
N PHE A 245 -8.69 -0.16 32.90
CA PHE A 245 -9.15 -1.52 32.71
C PHE A 245 -10.04 -2.06 33.84
N SER A 246 -11.29 -1.84 33.78
CA SER A 246 -12.23 -2.71 34.49
C SER A 246 -13.27 -3.18 33.49
N LYS A 247 -13.57 -4.44 33.43
CA LYS A 247 -14.69 -5.13 32.74
C LYS A 247 -15.47 -4.41 31.61
N THR A 248 -14.86 -3.37 31.01
CA THR A 248 -15.46 -2.52 29.99
C THR A 248 -15.21 -3.06 28.60
N VAL A 249 -16.05 -2.68 27.65
CA VAL A 249 -15.90 -2.95 26.22
C VAL A 249 -14.50 -2.54 25.71
N ALA A 250 -13.97 -1.43 26.22
CA ALA A 250 -12.65 -0.92 25.86
C ALA A 250 -11.50 -1.86 26.26
N GLY A 251 -11.56 -2.40 27.48
CA GLY A 251 -10.56 -3.36 27.96
C GLY A 251 -10.53 -4.63 27.10
N GLN A 252 -11.67 -5.12 26.69
CA GLN A 252 -11.75 -6.31 25.83
C GLN A 252 -11.14 -6.05 24.43
N ARG A 253 -11.41 -4.90 23.84
CA ARG A 253 -10.83 -4.54 22.54
C ARG A 253 -9.31 -4.39 22.57
N ALA A 254 -8.76 -3.87 23.65
CA ALA A 254 -7.31 -3.72 23.80
C ALA A 254 -6.55 -5.05 23.91
N LEU A 255 -7.23 -6.14 24.24
CA LEU A 255 -6.63 -7.48 24.21
C LEU A 255 -6.38 -8.00 22.78
N MET A 256 -6.97 -7.37 21.75
CA MET A 256 -6.82 -7.74 20.34
C MET A 256 -5.46 -7.29 19.77
N THR A 257 -4.39 -7.87 20.24
CA THR A 257 -3.02 -7.55 19.79
C THR A 257 -2.73 -8.14 18.39
N SER A 258 -1.71 -7.62 17.69
CA SER A 258 -1.26 -8.17 16.41
C SER A 258 -0.89 -9.66 16.52
N LYS A 259 -0.24 -10.05 17.63
CA LYS A 259 0.11 -11.45 17.88
C LYS A 259 -1.13 -12.34 17.98
N LEU A 260 -2.17 -11.89 18.70
CA LEU A 260 -3.42 -12.61 18.80
C LEU A 260 -4.14 -12.70 17.44
N ARG A 261 -4.18 -11.60 16.67
CA ARG A 261 -4.75 -11.61 15.32
C ARG A 261 -4.07 -12.64 14.42
N GLN A 262 -2.76 -12.67 14.43
CA GLN A 262 -1.99 -13.61 13.64
C GLN A 262 -2.27 -15.05 14.08
N HIS A 263 -2.28 -15.32 15.38
CA HIS A 263 -2.61 -16.63 15.94
C HIS A 263 -4.01 -17.12 15.52
N ILE A 264 -5.01 -16.23 15.54
CA ILE A 264 -6.38 -16.60 15.10
C ILE A 264 -6.42 -16.88 13.58
N LYS A 265 -5.72 -16.11 12.75
CA LYS A 265 -5.62 -16.39 11.31
C LYS A 265 -5.00 -17.75 11.05
N GLU A 266 -3.93 -18.09 11.76
CA GLU A 266 -3.26 -19.41 11.68
C GLU A 266 -4.18 -20.54 12.13
N ARG A 267 -4.85 -20.42 13.28
CA ARG A 267 -5.86 -21.37 13.77
C ARG A 267 -6.96 -21.60 12.73
N ASP A 268 -7.40 -20.56 12.06
CA ASP A 268 -8.48 -20.59 11.08
C ASP A 268 -7.98 -20.94 9.66
N HIS A 269 -6.69 -21.32 9.52
CA HIS A 269 -6.06 -21.70 8.26
C HIS A 269 -6.18 -20.59 7.19
N PHE A 270 -6.05 -19.32 7.61
CA PHE A 270 -6.20 -18.16 6.74
C PHE A 270 -7.47 -18.21 5.88
N THR A 271 -8.57 -18.66 6.48
CA THR A 271 -9.85 -18.89 5.79
C THR A 271 -10.96 -18.10 6.47
N CYS A 272 -11.77 -17.40 5.66
CA CYS A 272 -12.96 -16.70 6.14
C CYS A 272 -14.01 -17.70 6.66
N LYS A 273 -14.41 -17.57 7.91
CA LYS A 273 -15.37 -18.48 8.54
C LYS A 273 -16.80 -18.32 8.01
N TYR A 274 -17.09 -17.26 7.24
CA TYR A 274 -18.43 -17.05 6.66
C TYR A 274 -18.56 -17.57 5.23
N CYS A 275 -17.68 -17.18 4.34
CA CYS A 275 -17.78 -17.54 2.92
C CYS A 275 -16.81 -18.65 2.49
N GLY A 276 -15.87 -19.06 3.36
CA GLY A 276 -14.88 -20.09 3.04
C GLY A 276 -13.75 -19.65 2.12
N ALA A 277 -13.71 -18.37 1.72
CA ALA A 277 -12.59 -17.86 0.93
C ALA A 277 -11.29 -17.91 1.76
N SER A 278 -10.19 -18.35 1.15
CA SER A 278 -8.89 -18.49 1.82
C SER A 278 -7.79 -17.81 1.03
N THR A 279 -6.70 -17.45 1.71
CA THR A 279 -5.50 -16.91 1.04
C THR A 279 -4.77 -17.95 0.18
N GLU A 280 -5.10 -19.22 0.31
CA GLU A 280 -4.61 -20.29 -0.57
C GLU A 280 -5.27 -20.18 -1.96
N ALA A 281 -6.58 -19.92 -1.99
CA ALA A 281 -7.34 -19.77 -3.24
C ALA A 281 -7.26 -18.32 -3.80
N GLU A 282 -7.21 -17.33 -2.92
CA GLU A 282 -7.13 -15.90 -3.26
C GLU A 282 -5.95 -15.27 -2.49
N PRO A 283 -4.71 -15.27 -3.01
CA PRO A 283 -3.51 -14.83 -2.28
C PRO A 283 -3.56 -13.38 -1.78
N HIS A 284 -4.34 -12.52 -2.43
CA HIS A 284 -4.55 -11.11 -2.09
C HIS A 284 -5.74 -10.87 -1.16
N LEU A 285 -6.41 -11.93 -0.69
CA LEU A 285 -7.59 -11.81 0.17
C LEU A 285 -7.24 -11.12 1.50
N LEU A 286 -7.91 -10.00 1.78
CA LEU A 286 -7.77 -9.30 3.05
C LEU A 286 -8.56 -10.01 4.13
N LEU A 287 -7.85 -10.50 5.15
CA LEU A 287 -8.42 -11.19 6.31
C LEU A 287 -8.32 -10.33 7.55
N GLU A 288 -9.44 -10.17 8.23
CA GLU A 288 -9.63 -9.41 9.45
C GLU A 288 -10.08 -10.32 10.58
N ILE A 289 -9.75 -9.97 11.83
CA ILE A 289 -10.24 -10.70 13.00
C ILE A 289 -11.41 -9.95 13.62
N ASP A 290 -12.49 -10.67 13.83
CA ASP A 290 -13.72 -10.15 14.37
C ASP A 290 -14.24 -10.99 15.52
N HIS A 291 -15.02 -10.37 16.43
CA HIS A 291 -15.67 -11.06 17.55
C HIS A 291 -16.97 -11.73 17.08
N ILE A 292 -17.13 -13.02 17.36
CA ILE A 292 -18.38 -13.78 17.07
C ILE A 292 -19.55 -13.09 17.76
N VAL A 293 -19.46 -12.92 19.07
CA VAL A 293 -20.34 -12.05 19.85
C VAL A 293 -19.68 -10.68 19.95
N PRO A 294 -20.25 -9.62 19.38
CA PRO A 294 -19.67 -8.28 19.46
C PRO A 294 -19.37 -7.85 20.89
N VAL A 295 -18.25 -7.16 21.09
CA VAL A 295 -17.86 -6.65 22.42
C VAL A 295 -18.93 -5.70 22.99
N SER A 296 -19.56 -4.90 22.12
CA SER A 296 -20.69 -4.05 22.52
C SER A 296 -21.91 -4.82 23.03
N LYS A 297 -21.96 -6.12 22.82
CA LYS A 297 -23.01 -7.04 23.34
C LYS A 297 -22.47 -7.99 24.41
N GLY A 298 -21.35 -7.63 25.04
CA GLY A 298 -20.76 -8.39 26.14
C GLY A 298 -19.82 -9.51 25.72
N GLY A 299 -19.45 -9.60 24.44
CA GLY A 299 -18.46 -10.56 23.97
C GLY A 299 -17.08 -10.27 24.55
N LEU A 300 -16.37 -11.32 24.95
CA LEU A 300 -15.01 -11.25 25.47
C LEU A 300 -13.99 -11.48 24.33
N THR A 301 -12.81 -10.91 24.47
CA THR A 301 -11.68 -11.14 23.54
C THR A 301 -10.96 -12.42 23.99
N THR A 302 -11.57 -13.54 23.70
CA THR A 302 -10.99 -14.88 23.89
C THR A 302 -10.90 -15.60 22.56
N GLU A 303 -10.02 -16.61 22.47
CA GLU A 303 -9.84 -17.34 21.21
C GLU A 303 -11.15 -17.95 20.70
N GLU A 304 -12.02 -18.41 21.60
CA GLU A 304 -13.29 -19.02 21.24
C GLU A 304 -14.31 -18.03 20.68
N ASN A 305 -14.19 -16.75 21.07
CA ASN A 305 -15.06 -15.67 20.59
C ASN A 305 -14.47 -14.88 19.42
N LEU A 306 -13.30 -15.29 18.90
CA LEU A 306 -12.66 -14.65 17.76
C LEU A 306 -12.74 -15.54 16.51
N GLN A 307 -12.86 -14.91 15.36
CA GLN A 307 -12.95 -15.58 14.07
C GLN A 307 -12.26 -14.77 12.98
N THR A 308 -11.75 -15.48 11.98
CA THR A 308 -11.20 -14.86 10.76
C THR A 308 -12.32 -14.62 9.76
N LEU A 309 -12.48 -13.40 9.29
CA LEU A 309 -13.41 -13.02 8.23
C LEU A 309 -12.65 -12.31 7.10
N CYS A 310 -13.12 -12.47 5.86
CA CYS A 310 -12.67 -11.56 4.82
C CYS A 310 -13.32 -10.17 5.05
N TRP A 311 -12.68 -9.14 4.56
CA TRP A 311 -13.13 -7.75 4.72
C TRP A 311 -14.57 -7.51 4.28
N ARG A 312 -15.04 -8.20 3.21
CA ARG A 312 -16.42 -8.12 2.72
C ARG A 312 -17.41 -8.70 3.75
N CYS A 313 -17.11 -9.89 4.26
CA CYS A 313 -17.94 -10.55 5.28
C CYS A 313 -17.93 -9.78 6.59
N ASN A 314 -16.79 -9.23 7.01
CA ASN A 314 -16.67 -8.45 8.24
C ASN A 314 -17.54 -7.18 8.16
N ARG A 315 -17.48 -6.41 7.08
CA ARG A 315 -18.35 -5.25 6.86
C ARG A 315 -19.83 -5.61 6.83
N SER A 316 -20.19 -6.73 6.18
CA SER A 316 -21.58 -7.22 6.15
C SER A 316 -22.10 -7.63 7.52
N LYS A 317 -21.23 -8.23 8.36
CA LYS A 317 -21.58 -8.62 9.72
C LYS A 317 -21.84 -7.42 10.61
N SER A 318 -20.96 -6.40 10.55
CA SER A 318 -21.05 -5.22 11.40
C SER A 318 -21.26 -5.62 12.89
N ASN A 319 -22.20 -4.99 13.59
CA ASN A 319 -22.50 -5.25 15.00
C ASN A 319 -23.59 -6.33 15.23
N LYS A 320 -23.77 -7.26 14.27
CA LYS A 320 -24.74 -8.35 14.38
C LYS A 320 -24.10 -9.55 15.07
N THR A 321 -24.83 -10.14 16.03
CA THR A 321 -24.50 -11.47 16.55
C THR A 321 -24.99 -12.48 15.54
N THR A 322 -24.13 -13.33 15.04
CA THR A 322 -24.52 -14.40 14.12
C THR A 322 -24.38 -15.72 14.82
N ASN A 323 -25.48 -16.47 14.87
CA ASN A 323 -25.40 -17.90 15.13
C ASN A 323 -24.82 -18.51 13.87
N VAL A 324 -23.51 -18.79 13.90
CA VAL A 324 -22.86 -19.55 12.82
C VAL A 324 -23.34 -20.98 12.93
N GLN A 325 -24.37 -21.34 12.18
CA GLN A 325 -24.55 -22.72 11.82
C GLN A 325 -23.44 -23.05 10.81
N VAL A 326 -22.40 -23.73 11.27
CA VAL A 326 -21.40 -24.35 10.41
C VAL A 326 -22.16 -25.19 9.40
N ARG A 327 -22.19 -24.76 8.15
CA ARG A 327 -22.61 -25.63 7.05
C ARG A 327 -21.54 -26.70 6.91
N THR A 328 -21.80 -27.88 7.49
CA THR A 328 -21.08 -29.13 7.28
C THR A 328 -21.17 -29.54 5.82
#